data_f5771a61f07836d69905778e0bd654f0
#
_entry.id   f5771a61f07836d69905778e0bd654f0
#
_cell.length_a   1.000
_cell.length_b   1.000
_cell.length_c   1.000
_cell.angle_alpha   90.00
_cell.angle_beta   90.00
_cell.angle_gamma   90.00
#
_symmetry.space_group_name_H-M   'P 1'
#
loop_
_entity.id
_entity.type
_entity.pdbx_description
1 polymer ?
#
loop_
_entity_poly.entity_id
_entity_poly.type
_entity_poly.pdbx_seq_one_letter_code
_entity_poly.pdbx_strand_id
1 'polypeptide(L)'
;MEPLTSQNHSTNSNGGKGSLLLEMKNIWIEGFSDERWHEIIKGVNLTLNRGEILGLIGESGAGKSTLGLAAMGFARPGCRITQGEIVFDGTNLVETPLEKKQHFWGTKMAYVAQSAAAAFNPAHRLIEQTVEATVRERIKSESEARADAVELYHSLQ
;
A
#
# COMPACT_ATOMS: atom_id res chain seq x y z
N MET A 1 -3.26 19.81 -15.99
CA MET A 1 -3.31 18.71 -15.03
C MET A 1 -3.18 19.32 -13.65
N GLU A 2 -4.27 19.38 -12.89
CA GLU A 2 -4.24 19.97 -11.54
C GLU A 2 -3.47 19.08 -10.58
N PRO A 3 -2.75 19.63 -9.61
CA PRO A 3 -1.99 18.87 -8.64
C PRO A 3 -2.93 18.09 -7.69
N LEU A 4 -2.48 16.89 -7.29
CA LEU A 4 -3.17 16.10 -6.27
C LEU A 4 -3.28 16.89 -4.97
N THR A 5 -4.51 17.12 -4.52
CA THR A 5 -4.77 17.75 -3.23
C THR A 5 -5.07 16.67 -2.19
N SER A 6 -4.30 16.63 -1.12
CA SER A 6 -4.61 15.81 0.04
C SER A 6 -5.58 16.57 0.94
N GLN A 7 -6.77 16.01 1.18
CA GLN A 7 -7.69 16.55 2.18
C GLN A 7 -7.67 15.64 3.41
N ASN A 8 -7.21 16.18 4.52
CA ASN A 8 -7.34 15.54 5.83
C ASN A 8 -8.78 15.72 6.32
N HIS A 9 -9.57 14.67 6.28
CA HIS A 9 -10.86 14.63 6.98
C HIS A 9 -10.60 14.19 8.42
N SER A 10 -10.33 15.15 9.28
CA SER A 10 -10.34 14.92 10.74
C SER A 10 -11.80 14.81 11.18
N THR A 11 -12.30 13.61 11.42
CA THR A 11 -13.49 13.46 12.27
C THR A 11 -13.10 13.88 13.67
N ASN A 12 -13.62 15.02 14.11
CA ASN A 12 -13.44 15.56 15.45
C ASN A 12 -14.11 14.62 16.48
N SER A 13 -13.39 13.61 16.92
CA SER A 13 -13.59 12.96 18.21
C SER A 13 -12.41 13.36 19.08
N ASN A 14 -12.67 14.01 20.22
CA ASN A 14 -11.70 14.39 21.25
C ASN A 14 -10.89 13.16 21.73
N GLY A 15 -9.84 12.82 21.00
CA GLY A 15 -8.84 11.83 21.32
C GLY A 15 -7.52 12.34 20.79
N GLY A 16 -6.50 12.44 21.61
CA GLY A 16 -5.20 13.01 21.29
C GLY A 16 -4.69 12.55 19.91
N LYS A 17 -4.07 13.48 19.15
CA LYS A 17 -3.46 13.18 17.84
C LYS A 17 -2.63 11.93 17.98
N GLY A 18 -3.02 10.86 17.28
CA GLY A 18 -2.25 9.61 17.22
C GLY A 18 -0.81 9.89 16.82
N SER A 19 0.13 9.08 17.26
CA SER A 19 1.52 9.21 16.84
C SER A 19 1.63 9.01 15.33
N LEU A 20 2.58 9.69 14.71
CA LEU A 20 2.87 9.61 13.27
C LEU A 20 3.13 8.14 12.89
N LEU A 21 2.41 7.66 11.89
CA LEU A 21 2.53 6.30 11.38
C LEU A 21 3.25 6.26 10.02
N LEU A 22 2.84 7.14 9.11
CA LEU A 22 3.42 7.25 7.77
C LEU A 22 3.73 8.70 7.45
N GLU A 23 4.91 8.94 6.93
CA GLU A 23 5.33 10.24 6.42
C GLU A 23 5.96 10.07 5.04
N MET A 24 5.46 10.79 4.07
CA MET A 24 6.03 10.89 2.72
C MET A 24 6.50 12.32 2.52
N LYS A 25 7.76 12.50 2.15
CA LYS A 25 8.40 13.81 1.94
C LYS A 25 8.92 13.94 0.53
N ASN A 26 8.43 14.95 -0.17
CA ASN A 26 8.88 15.33 -1.51
C ASN A 26 8.96 14.14 -2.47
N ILE A 27 7.89 13.34 -2.53
CA ILE A 27 7.86 12.13 -3.34
C ILE A 27 7.69 12.45 -4.81
N TRP A 28 8.63 11.96 -5.62
CA TRP A 28 8.57 12.00 -7.08
C TRP A 28 8.55 10.57 -7.62
N ILE A 29 7.64 10.32 -8.56
CA ILE A 29 7.50 9.02 -9.20
C ILE A 29 7.38 9.21 -10.69
N GLU A 30 8.17 8.45 -11.44
CA GLU A 30 8.11 8.37 -12.90
C GLU A 30 7.53 7.04 -13.36
N GLY A 31 6.85 7.06 -14.49
CA GLY A 31 6.40 5.89 -15.23
C GLY A 31 7.00 5.86 -16.64
N PHE A 32 7.29 4.67 -17.14
CA PHE A 32 7.84 4.44 -18.45
C PHE A 32 6.72 4.16 -19.46
N SER A 33 6.57 5.03 -20.45
CA SER A 33 5.68 4.85 -21.61
C SER A 33 6.27 5.55 -22.84
N ASP A 34 5.92 5.08 -24.01
CA ASP A 34 6.39 5.64 -25.28
C ASP A 34 7.92 5.83 -25.33
N GLU A 35 8.65 4.79 -24.87
CA GLU A 35 10.12 4.72 -24.83
C GLU A 35 10.80 5.80 -23.97
N ARG A 36 10.05 6.45 -23.05
CA ARG A 36 10.60 7.48 -22.15
C ARG A 36 9.94 7.46 -20.78
N TRP A 37 10.62 8.10 -19.83
CA TRP A 37 10.12 8.30 -18.47
C TRP A 37 9.31 9.60 -18.39
N HIS A 38 8.13 9.52 -17.77
CA HIS A 38 7.23 10.63 -17.53
C HIS A 38 6.96 10.78 -16.04
N GLU A 39 6.95 12.00 -15.55
CA GLU A 39 6.61 12.30 -14.16
C GLU A 39 5.11 12.05 -13.92
N ILE A 40 4.80 11.09 -13.03
CA ILE A 40 3.43 10.77 -12.59
C ILE A 40 3.11 11.52 -11.30
N ILE A 41 4.05 11.53 -10.34
CA ILE A 41 3.90 12.21 -9.05
C ILE A 41 5.02 13.23 -8.92
N LYS A 42 4.68 14.44 -8.45
CA LYS A 42 5.57 15.60 -8.44
C LYS A 42 5.59 16.24 -7.06
N GLY A 43 6.60 15.91 -6.24
CA GLY A 43 6.89 16.57 -4.98
C GLY A 43 5.77 16.45 -3.93
N VAL A 44 5.08 15.31 -3.86
CA VAL A 44 3.97 15.11 -2.91
C VAL A 44 4.50 14.93 -1.50
N ASN A 45 3.87 15.65 -0.57
CA ASN A 45 4.04 15.49 0.87
C ASN A 45 2.74 14.98 1.47
N LEU A 46 2.83 14.01 2.39
CA LEU A 46 1.69 13.38 3.01
C LEU A 46 2.07 12.84 4.39
N THR A 47 1.18 12.99 5.35
CA THR A 47 1.32 12.39 6.68
C THR A 47 0.06 11.62 7.04
N LEU A 48 0.21 10.51 7.75
CA LEU A 48 -0.88 9.72 8.31
C LEU A 48 -0.54 9.35 9.75
N ASN A 49 -1.43 9.67 10.67
CA ASN A 49 -1.29 9.31 12.08
C ASN A 49 -2.00 7.99 12.39
N ARG A 50 -1.64 7.36 13.50
CA ARG A 50 -2.36 6.15 13.97
C ARG A 50 -3.82 6.47 14.25
N GLY A 51 -4.72 5.63 13.76
CA GLY A 51 -6.17 5.80 13.88
C GLY A 51 -6.77 6.86 12.94
N GLU A 52 -5.97 7.43 12.02
CA GLU A 52 -6.43 8.39 11.01
C GLU A 52 -6.82 7.69 9.71
N ILE A 53 -7.80 8.25 9.01
CA ILE A 53 -8.19 7.87 7.64
C ILE A 53 -7.85 9.03 6.72
N LEU A 54 -7.02 8.77 5.70
CA LEU A 54 -6.65 9.76 4.70
C LEU A 54 -7.27 9.42 3.35
N GLY A 55 -8.08 10.35 2.81
CA GLY A 55 -8.66 10.25 1.48
C GLY A 55 -7.77 10.87 0.41
N LEU A 56 -7.52 10.15 -0.69
CA LEU A 56 -6.87 10.68 -1.88
C LEU A 56 -7.91 10.99 -2.95
N ILE A 57 -8.07 12.27 -3.27
CA ILE A 57 -9.02 12.76 -4.27
C ILE A 57 -8.27 13.29 -5.48
N GLY A 58 -8.83 13.10 -6.67
CA GLY A 58 -8.26 13.56 -7.93
C GLY A 58 -8.84 12.81 -9.12
N GLU A 59 -8.57 13.29 -10.32
CA GLU A 59 -9.04 12.71 -11.57
C GLU A 59 -8.55 11.27 -11.79
N SER A 60 -9.21 10.53 -12.69
CA SER A 60 -8.71 9.23 -13.15
C SER A 60 -7.35 9.43 -13.85
N GLY A 61 -6.39 8.57 -13.54
CA GLY A 61 -5.03 8.72 -14.07
C GLY A 61 -4.11 9.68 -13.30
N ALA A 62 -4.61 10.42 -12.30
CA ALA A 62 -3.80 11.37 -11.49
C ALA A 62 -2.73 10.71 -10.59
N GLY A 63 -2.52 9.39 -10.68
CA GLY A 63 -1.49 8.69 -9.90
C GLY A 63 -1.89 8.27 -8.49
N LYS A 64 -3.18 8.36 -8.09
CA LYS A 64 -3.65 7.98 -6.73
C LYS A 64 -3.22 6.58 -6.32
N SER A 65 -3.47 5.58 -7.17
CA SER A 65 -3.07 4.19 -6.90
C SER A 65 -1.55 4.01 -6.88
N THR A 66 -0.83 4.77 -7.70
CA THR A 66 0.64 4.77 -7.72
C THR A 66 1.19 5.34 -6.42
N LEU A 67 0.61 6.43 -5.91
CA LEU A 67 0.99 7.02 -4.63
C LEU A 67 0.66 6.08 -3.46
N GLY A 68 -0.52 5.43 -3.48
CA GLY A 68 -0.91 4.46 -2.45
C GLY A 68 0.03 3.25 -2.38
N LEU A 69 0.49 2.73 -3.53
CA LEU A 69 1.50 1.67 -3.56
C LEU A 69 2.88 2.16 -3.13
N ALA A 70 3.25 3.37 -3.51
CA ALA A 70 4.50 3.98 -3.07
C ALA A 70 4.54 4.15 -1.54
N ALA A 71 3.41 4.47 -0.90
CA ALA A 71 3.28 4.53 0.56
C ALA A 71 3.66 3.20 1.25
N MET A 72 3.58 2.08 0.54
CA MET A 72 4.06 0.76 0.99
C MET A 72 5.53 0.50 0.63
N GLY A 73 6.25 1.47 0.09
CA GLY A 73 7.59 1.31 -0.44
C GLY A 73 7.67 0.46 -1.71
N PHE A 74 6.56 0.37 -2.46
CA PHE A 74 6.46 -0.43 -3.68
C PHE A 74 6.23 0.45 -4.91
N ALA A 75 7.02 0.25 -5.95
CA ALA A 75 6.78 0.79 -7.28
C ALA A 75 6.39 -0.34 -8.24
N ARG A 76 5.34 -0.13 -9.03
CA ARG A 76 4.93 -1.13 -10.05
C ARG A 76 6.02 -1.28 -11.11
N PRO A 77 6.08 -2.44 -11.80
CA PRO A 77 6.88 -2.57 -13.02
C PRO A 77 6.58 -1.41 -13.98
N GLY A 78 7.61 -0.80 -14.55
CA GLY A 78 7.48 0.40 -15.36
C GLY A 78 7.32 1.70 -14.57
N CYS A 79 7.36 1.67 -13.22
CA CYS A 79 7.41 2.87 -12.38
C CYS A 79 8.65 2.86 -11.48
N ARG A 80 9.12 4.06 -11.10
CA ARG A 80 10.22 4.20 -10.14
C ARG A 80 10.02 5.43 -9.26
N ILE A 81 10.39 5.33 -7.99
CA ILE A 81 10.49 6.46 -7.07
C ILE A 81 11.84 7.10 -7.33
N THR A 82 11.85 8.36 -7.75
CA THR A 82 13.08 9.06 -8.16
C THR A 82 13.62 9.98 -7.08
N GLN A 83 12.74 10.49 -6.20
CA GLN A 83 13.13 11.39 -5.11
C GLN A 83 12.18 11.24 -3.93
N GLY A 84 12.67 11.66 -2.77
CA GLY A 84 11.92 11.78 -1.53
C GLY A 84 12.12 10.60 -0.58
N GLU A 85 11.47 10.70 0.57
CA GLU A 85 11.53 9.72 1.65
C GLU A 85 10.13 9.22 1.98
N ILE A 86 10.03 7.93 2.32
CA ILE A 86 8.80 7.30 2.79
C ILE A 86 9.13 6.61 4.11
N VAL A 87 8.71 7.22 5.21
CA VAL A 87 8.98 6.70 6.56
C VAL A 87 7.70 6.08 7.11
N PHE A 88 7.72 4.79 7.36
CA PHE A 88 6.64 4.05 8.00
C PHE A 88 7.12 3.49 9.34
N ASP A 89 6.42 3.86 10.41
CA ASP A 89 6.75 3.43 11.79
C ASP A 89 8.25 3.58 12.12
N GLY A 90 8.84 4.73 11.72
CA GLY A 90 10.26 5.05 11.90
C GLY A 90 11.23 4.41 10.90
N THR A 91 10.75 3.62 9.93
CA THR A 91 11.60 2.94 8.94
C THR A 91 11.47 3.61 7.56
N ASN A 92 12.59 4.05 6.96
CA ASN A 92 12.59 4.58 5.58
C ASN A 92 12.46 3.45 4.56
N LEU A 93 11.28 3.35 3.94
CA LEU A 93 10.96 2.30 2.99
C LEU A 93 11.65 2.46 1.63
N VAL A 94 12.11 3.65 1.27
CA VAL A 94 12.84 3.86 0.00
C VAL A 94 14.20 3.18 0.07
N GLU A 95 14.89 3.30 1.19
CA GLU A 95 16.22 2.74 1.42
C GLU A 95 16.20 1.27 1.89
N THR A 96 15.04 0.81 2.37
CA THR A 96 14.90 -0.53 2.93
C THR A 96 14.96 -1.58 1.81
N PRO A 97 15.82 -2.63 1.92
CA PRO A 97 15.85 -3.74 0.96
C PRO A 97 14.50 -4.45 0.84
N LEU A 98 14.22 -5.00 -0.35
CA LEU A 98 12.94 -5.65 -0.66
C LEU A 98 12.58 -6.75 0.36
N GLU A 99 13.53 -7.59 0.73
CA GLU A 99 13.33 -8.67 1.70
C GLU A 99 12.81 -8.16 3.06
N LYS A 100 13.35 -7.03 3.53
CA LYS A 100 12.89 -6.41 4.77
C LYS A 100 11.51 -5.76 4.60
N LYS A 101 11.21 -5.16 3.45
CA LYS A 101 9.88 -4.61 3.16
C LYS A 101 8.80 -5.69 3.14
N GLN A 102 9.11 -6.88 2.66
CA GLN A 102 8.18 -8.00 2.62
C GLN A 102 7.65 -8.40 4.01
N HIS A 103 8.41 -8.20 5.08
CA HIS A 103 7.94 -8.44 6.45
C HIS A 103 6.87 -7.43 6.92
N PHE A 104 6.83 -6.23 6.34
CA PHE A 104 5.76 -5.29 6.63
C PHE A 104 4.47 -5.64 5.90
N TRP A 105 4.59 -6.20 4.68
CA TRP A 105 3.45 -6.53 3.84
C TRP A 105 2.71 -7.77 4.37
N GLY A 106 1.41 -7.60 4.59
CA GLY A 106 0.54 -8.64 5.16
C GLY A 106 0.54 -8.71 6.68
N THR A 107 1.49 -8.07 7.38
CA THR A 107 1.55 -8.02 8.85
C THR A 107 1.25 -6.64 9.41
N LYS A 108 1.91 -5.61 8.89
CA LYS A 108 1.74 -4.21 9.33
C LYS A 108 1.07 -3.34 8.28
N MET A 109 1.17 -3.70 7.02
CA MET A 109 0.60 -3.00 5.88
C MET A 109 -0.15 -3.99 4.99
N ALA A 110 -1.32 -3.61 4.53
CA ALA A 110 -2.09 -4.39 3.57
C ALA A 110 -2.57 -3.51 2.42
N TYR A 111 -2.64 -4.08 1.23
CA TYR A 111 -3.22 -3.45 0.06
C TYR A 111 -4.50 -4.17 -0.35
N VAL A 112 -5.60 -3.44 -0.39
CA VAL A 112 -6.87 -3.95 -0.92
C VAL A 112 -7.01 -3.47 -2.35
N ALA A 113 -6.90 -4.38 -3.30
CA ALA A 113 -7.02 -4.06 -4.72
C ALA A 113 -8.48 -3.72 -5.09
N GLN A 114 -8.66 -2.80 -6.04
CA GLN A 114 -9.98 -2.45 -6.57
C GLN A 114 -10.67 -3.65 -7.25
N SER A 115 -9.90 -4.56 -7.83
CA SER A 115 -10.39 -5.77 -8.47
C SER A 115 -9.70 -7.00 -7.89
N ALA A 116 -10.45 -7.90 -7.29
CA ALA A 116 -9.94 -9.18 -6.79
C ALA A 116 -9.34 -10.03 -7.93
N ALA A 117 -9.96 -10.03 -9.10
CA ALA A 117 -9.48 -10.77 -10.27
C ALA A 117 -8.08 -10.31 -10.74
N ALA A 118 -7.73 -9.04 -10.52
CA ALA A 118 -6.41 -8.51 -10.85
C ALA A 118 -5.36 -8.77 -9.73
N ALA A 119 -5.81 -9.15 -8.53
CA ALA A 119 -4.93 -9.40 -7.39
C ALA A 119 -4.42 -10.84 -7.33
N PHE A 120 -5.19 -11.80 -7.84
CA PHE A 120 -4.85 -13.21 -7.80
C PHE A 120 -4.20 -13.68 -9.10
N ASN A 121 -3.21 -14.56 -8.97
CA ASN A 121 -2.59 -15.25 -10.09
C ASN A 121 -3.46 -16.47 -10.48
N PRO A 122 -4.05 -16.52 -11.68
CA PRO A 122 -4.93 -17.64 -12.08
C PRO A 122 -4.21 -18.98 -12.23
N ALA A 123 -2.89 -19.00 -12.29
CA ALA A 123 -2.09 -20.22 -12.36
C ALA A 123 -1.97 -20.95 -10.99
N HIS A 124 -2.36 -20.31 -9.89
CA HIS A 124 -2.29 -20.86 -8.54
C HIS A 124 -3.69 -20.98 -7.91
N ARG A 125 -3.85 -21.93 -7.00
CA ARG A 125 -5.10 -22.09 -6.27
C ARG A 125 -5.35 -20.86 -5.37
N LEU A 126 -6.60 -20.41 -5.35
CA LEU A 126 -7.01 -19.24 -4.57
C LEU A 126 -6.68 -19.42 -3.08
N ILE A 127 -6.97 -20.59 -2.52
CA ILE A 127 -6.70 -20.88 -1.11
C ILE A 127 -5.22 -20.75 -0.74
N GLU A 128 -4.31 -21.16 -1.63
CA GLU A 128 -2.87 -21.06 -1.40
C GLU A 128 -2.42 -19.60 -1.31
N GLN A 129 -2.91 -18.76 -2.22
CA GLN A 129 -2.63 -17.33 -2.24
C GLN A 129 -3.25 -16.59 -1.04
N THR A 130 -4.44 -17.03 -0.59
CA THR A 130 -5.12 -16.43 0.58
C THR A 130 -4.37 -16.69 1.87
N VAL A 131 -3.80 -17.88 2.06
CA VAL A 131 -3.11 -18.24 3.31
C VAL A 131 -1.61 -17.92 3.28
N GLU A 132 -1.04 -17.55 2.12
CA GLU A 132 0.39 -17.37 1.92
C GLU A 132 1.04 -16.48 2.98
N ALA A 133 0.51 -15.27 3.18
CA ALA A 133 1.08 -14.32 4.13
C ALA A 133 1.05 -14.87 5.56
N THR A 134 -0.07 -15.45 5.97
CA THR A 134 -0.28 -15.99 7.33
C THR A 134 0.68 -17.15 7.64
N VAL A 135 0.90 -18.03 6.66
CA VAL A 135 1.79 -19.18 6.81
C VAL A 135 3.26 -18.75 6.73
N ARG A 136 3.62 -17.90 5.77
CA ARG A 136 4.98 -17.39 5.59
C ARG A 136 5.50 -16.66 6.83
N GLU A 137 4.66 -15.79 7.41
CA GLU A 137 5.00 -15.04 8.62
C GLU A 137 4.80 -15.84 9.92
N ARG A 138 4.47 -17.14 9.82
CA ARG A 138 4.27 -18.06 10.94
C ARG A 138 3.24 -17.58 11.97
N ILE A 139 2.22 -16.86 11.53
CA ILE A 139 1.13 -16.38 12.39
C ILE A 139 0.24 -17.53 12.81
N LYS A 140 -0.04 -18.47 11.88
CA LYS A 140 -0.77 -19.71 12.09
C LYS A 140 -0.12 -20.87 11.34
N SER A 141 -0.42 -22.09 11.73
CA SER A 141 -0.09 -23.27 10.92
C SER A 141 -0.88 -23.26 9.59
N GLU A 142 -0.41 -23.99 8.60
CA GLU A 142 -1.10 -24.08 7.31
C GLU A 142 -2.53 -24.64 7.45
N SER A 143 -2.72 -25.64 8.32
CA SER A 143 -4.04 -26.23 8.57
C SER A 143 -5.02 -25.25 9.18
N GLU A 144 -4.59 -24.47 10.16
CA GLU A 144 -5.41 -23.43 10.80
C GLU A 144 -5.73 -22.30 9.84
N ALA A 145 -4.74 -21.81 9.08
CA ALA A 145 -4.93 -20.77 8.09
C ALA A 145 -5.92 -21.18 6.99
N ARG A 146 -5.86 -22.45 6.53
CA ARG A 146 -6.82 -22.99 5.56
C ARG A 146 -8.22 -23.11 6.13
N ALA A 147 -8.37 -23.53 7.36
CA ALA A 147 -9.68 -23.60 8.02
C ALA A 147 -10.32 -22.21 8.13
N ASP A 148 -9.57 -21.22 8.62
CA ASP A 148 -10.03 -19.82 8.69
C ASP A 148 -10.42 -19.25 7.31
N ALA A 149 -9.64 -19.53 6.29
CA ALA A 149 -9.93 -19.05 4.94
C ALA A 149 -11.22 -19.67 4.38
N VAL A 150 -11.49 -20.94 4.65
CA VAL A 150 -12.73 -21.63 4.25
C VAL A 150 -13.92 -21.02 4.99
N GLU A 151 -13.80 -20.78 6.30
CA GLU A 151 -14.84 -20.12 7.08
C GLU A 151 -15.15 -18.72 6.57
N LEU A 152 -14.08 -17.95 6.26
CA LEU A 152 -14.21 -16.61 5.66
C LEU A 152 -14.96 -16.68 4.32
N TYR A 153 -14.64 -17.63 3.43
CA TYR A 153 -15.33 -17.76 2.15
C TYR A 153 -16.81 -18.09 2.32
N HIS A 154 -17.16 -18.91 3.32
CA HIS A 154 -18.57 -19.19 3.62
C HIS A 154 -19.31 -17.98 4.16
N SER A 155 -18.65 -17.10 4.90
CA SER A 155 -19.25 -15.89 5.46
C SER A 155 -19.56 -14.81 4.40
N LEU A 156 -18.96 -14.92 3.21
CA LEU A 156 -19.12 -13.96 2.11
C LEU A 156 -20.18 -14.37 1.07
N GLN A 157 -20.86 -15.49 1.28
CA GLN A 157 -21.96 -15.98 0.44
C GLN A 157 -23.31 -15.47 0.94
#